data_3dc55f283588bf413f105f98869369f0
#
_entry.id   3dc55f283588bf413f105f98869369f0
#
_cell.length_a   1.000
_cell.length_b   1.000
_cell.length_c   1.000
_cell.angle_alpha   90.00
_cell.angle_beta   90.00
_cell.angle_gamma   90.00
#
_symmetry.space_group_name_H-M   'P 1'
#
loop_
_entity.id
_entity.type
_entity.pdbx_description
1 polymer ?
#
loop_
_entity_poly.entity_id
_entity_poly.type
_entity_poly.pdbx_seq_one_letter_code
_entity_poly.pdbx_strand_id
1 'polypeptide(L)'
;MFIKLAEPSNKKMNKKIIITAAAFGFLAVIFGAFGAHSLKKLISVEQLEVWQTAVQYHFYHTLVILFLSTFSRSRNKIINFSFYCFTLGILLFSGSLYLISLKNILGFESVGVLGPITPVGGLFFILGWLSLFLATLRDK
;
A
#
# COMPACT_ATOMS: atom_id res chain seq x y z
N MET A 1 -0.70 -10.25 49.89
CA MET A 1 0.03 -9.55 48.84
C MET A 1 -0.79 -9.72 47.55
N PHE A 2 -1.64 -8.74 47.24
CA PHE A 2 -2.51 -8.79 46.04
C PHE A 2 -1.68 -8.35 44.84
N ILE A 3 -1.50 -9.26 43.86
CA ILE A 3 -0.93 -8.93 42.58
C ILE A 3 -1.91 -8.00 41.89
N LYS A 4 -1.58 -6.72 41.79
CA LYS A 4 -2.30 -5.72 41.02
C LYS A 4 -2.12 -6.12 39.53
N LEU A 5 -3.10 -6.86 39.01
CA LEU A 5 -3.16 -7.13 37.58
C LEU A 5 -3.19 -5.79 36.86
N ALA A 6 -2.16 -5.52 36.03
CA ALA A 6 -2.11 -4.29 35.25
C ALA A 6 -3.35 -4.26 34.36
N GLU A 7 -4.15 -3.19 34.50
CA GLU A 7 -5.29 -2.98 33.60
C GLU A 7 -4.80 -2.99 32.15
N PRO A 8 -5.49 -3.68 31.23
CA PRO A 8 -5.12 -3.69 29.84
C PRO A 8 -5.15 -2.25 29.33
N SER A 9 -3.98 -1.75 28.92
CA SER A 9 -3.86 -0.42 28.30
C SER A 9 -4.90 -0.34 27.18
N ASN A 10 -5.88 0.55 27.32
CA ASN A 10 -6.93 0.79 26.33
C ASN A 10 -6.32 1.47 25.10
N LYS A 11 -5.50 0.74 24.37
CA LYS A 11 -4.87 1.16 23.13
C LYS A 11 -5.95 1.28 22.06
N LYS A 12 -6.58 2.46 21.93
CA LYS A 12 -7.56 2.72 20.88
C LYS A 12 -6.92 2.47 19.51
N MET A 13 -7.37 1.42 18.84
CA MET A 13 -6.96 1.11 17.47
C MET A 13 -7.20 2.30 16.54
N ASN A 14 -6.30 2.53 15.61
CA ASN A 14 -6.47 3.59 14.62
C ASN A 14 -7.42 3.13 13.51
N LYS A 15 -8.73 3.33 13.73
CA LYS A 15 -9.79 2.92 12.80
C LYS A 15 -9.55 3.40 11.37
N LYS A 16 -9.04 4.63 11.17
CA LYS A 16 -8.75 5.17 9.84
C LYS A 16 -7.74 4.30 9.09
N ILE A 17 -6.64 3.94 9.74
CA ILE A 17 -5.59 3.10 9.14
C ILE A 17 -6.14 1.72 8.79
N ILE A 18 -6.90 1.10 9.71
CA ILE A 18 -7.50 -0.23 9.48
C ILE A 18 -8.49 -0.20 8.32
N ILE A 19 -9.38 0.79 8.26
CA ILE A 19 -10.34 0.90 7.15
C ILE A 19 -9.62 1.07 5.82
N THR A 20 -8.57 1.91 5.76
CA THR A 20 -7.78 2.09 4.54
C THR A 20 -7.08 0.80 4.14
N ALA A 21 -6.43 0.10 5.09
CA ALA A 21 -5.78 -1.18 4.83
C ALA A 21 -6.78 -2.26 4.37
N ALA A 22 -7.94 -2.34 5.00
CA ALA A 22 -8.98 -3.30 4.63
C ALA A 22 -9.51 -3.04 3.21
N ALA A 23 -9.75 -1.77 2.85
CA ALA A 23 -10.17 -1.40 1.50
C ALA A 23 -9.11 -1.75 0.44
N PHE A 24 -7.85 -1.42 0.69
CA PHE A 24 -6.77 -1.79 -0.22
C PHE A 24 -6.56 -3.30 -0.29
N GLY A 25 -6.63 -4.02 0.82
CA GLY A 25 -6.51 -5.48 0.83
C GLY A 25 -7.61 -6.15 0.02
N PHE A 26 -8.85 -5.70 0.17
CA PHE A 26 -10.00 -6.15 -0.62
C PHE A 26 -9.75 -5.93 -2.12
N LEU A 27 -9.31 -4.73 -2.53
CA LEU A 27 -9.00 -4.43 -3.93
C LEU A 27 -7.82 -5.25 -4.46
N ALA A 28 -6.76 -5.43 -3.65
CA ALA A 28 -5.59 -6.21 -4.06
C ALA A 28 -5.97 -7.68 -4.36
N VAL A 29 -6.86 -8.28 -3.56
CA VAL A 29 -7.35 -9.64 -3.80
C VAL A 29 -8.18 -9.71 -5.09
N ILE A 30 -9.08 -8.74 -5.32
CA ILE A 30 -9.86 -8.68 -6.56
C ILE A 30 -8.94 -8.55 -7.78
N PHE A 31 -7.97 -7.63 -7.74
CA PHE A 31 -7.06 -7.41 -8.86
C PHE A 31 -6.12 -8.61 -9.08
N GLY A 32 -5.70 -9.29 -8.02
CA GLY A 32 -4.94 -10.53 -8.12
C GLY A 32 -5.74 -11.65 -8.81
N ALA A 33 -6.97 -11.89 -8.38
CA ALA A 33 -7.86 -12.88 -8.98
C ALA A 33 -8.20 -12.53 -10.45
N PHE A 34 -8.48 -11.27 -10.74
CA PHE A 34 -8.75 -10.79 -12.10
C PHE A 34 -7.56 -11.02 -13.03
N GLY A 35 -6.33 -10.69 -12.58
CA GLY A 35 -5.10 -10.95 -13.30
C GLY A 35 -4.90 -12.43 -13.62
N ALA A 36 -5.10 -13.29 -12.62
CA ALA A 36 -4.87 -14.73 -12.75
C ALA A 36 -5.88 -15.45 -13.68
N HIS A 37 -7.11 -14.98 -13.76
CA HIS A 37 -8.18 -15.69 -14.46
C HIS A 37 -8.59 -15.04 -15.78
N SER A 38 -8.98 -13.78 -15.76
CA SER A 38 -9.57 -13.09 -16.90
C SER A 38 -8.54 -12.35 -17.73
N LEU A 39 -7.70 -11.53 -17.08
CA LEU A 39 -6.81 -10.61 -17.75
C LEU A 39 -5.71 -11.31 -18.55
N LYS A 40 -5.19 -12.43 -18.06
CA LYS A 40 -4.18 -13.24 -18.75
C LYS A 40 -4.57 -13.74 -20.15
N LYS A 41 -5.87 -13.70 -20.48
CA LYS A 41 -6.38 -14.07 -21.80
C LYS A 41 -6.49 -12.89 -22.76
N LEU A 42 -6.36 -11.66 -22.24
CA LEU A 42 -6.67 -10.41 -22.93
C LEU A 42 -5.44 -9.54 -23.19
N ILE A 43 -4.35 -9.75 -22.46
CA ILE A 43 -3.13 -8.95 -22.57
C ILE A 43 -1.90 -9.84 -22.80
N SER A 44 -0.78 -9.24 -23.22
CA SER A 44 0.47 -9.96 -23.41
C SER A 44 1.08 -10.45 -22.10
N VAL A 45 2.04 -11.37 -22.19
CA VAL A 45 2.76 -11.90 -21.02
C VAL A 45 3.47 -10.76 -20.27
N GLU A 46 4.14 -9.87 -20.98
CA GLU A 46 4.86 -8.72 -20.43
C GLU A 46 3.89 -7.74 -19.69
N GLN A 47 2.72 -7.51 -20.28
CA GLN A 47 1.68 -6.69 -19.62
C GLN A 47 1.14 -7.37 -18.37
N LEU A 48 1.01 -8.70 -18.38
CA LEU A 48 0.59 -9.47 -17.21
C LEU A 48 1.62 -9.43 -16.09
N GLU A 49 2.92 -9.48 -16.41
CA GLU A 49 4.00 -9.31 -15.42
C GLU A 49 3.96 -7.93 -14.75
N VAL A 50 3.72 -6.88 -15.54
CA VAL A 50 3.53 -5.52 -14.99
C VAL A 50 2.31 -5.46 -14.06
N TRP A 51 1.19 -6.10 -14.43
CA TRP A 51 0.01 -6.22 -13.58
C TRP A 51 0.32 -6.95 -12.27
N GLN A 52 1.02 -8.07 -12.34
CA GLN A 52 1.41 -8.86 -11.17
C GLN A 52 2.32 -8.05 -10.23
N THR A 53 3.27 -7.30 -10.79
CA THR A 53 4.10 -6.37 -10.01
C THR A 53 3.25 -5.33 -9.28
N ALA A 54 2.25 -4.77 -9.96
CA ALA A 54 1.31 -3.83 -9.34
C ALA A 54 0.56 -4.46 -8.15
N VAL A 55 0.03 -5.68 -8.32
CA VAL A 55 -0.69 -6.42 -7.26
C VAL A 55 0.23 -6.72 -6.08
N GLN A 56 1.46 -7.16 -6.32
CA GLN A 56 2.44 -7.47 -5.28
C GLN A 56 2.76 -6.25 -4.42
N TYR A 57 3.13 -5.13 -5.06
CA TYR A 57 3.45 -3.90 -4.34
C TYR A 57 2.24 -3.33 -3.60
N HIS A 58 1.05 -3.40 -4.23
CA HIS A 58 -0.21 -3.04 -3.60
C HIS A 58 -0.43 -3.86 -2.31
N PHE A 59 -0.32 -5.17 -2.38
CA PHE A 59 -0.57 -6.05 -1.25
C PHE A 59 0.48 -5.92 -0.15
N TYR A 60 1.77 -5.87 -0.50
CA TYR A 60 2.85 -5.70 0.47
C TYR A 60 2.68 -4.44 1.30
N HIS A 61 2.41 -3.31 0.65
CA HIS A 61 2.27 -2.04 1.36
C HIS A 61 0.91 -1.90 2.07
N THR A 62 -0.11 -2.62 1.63
CA THR A 62 -1.37 -2.77 2.38
C THR A 62 -1.13 -3.44 3.74
N LEU A 63 -0.32 -4.51 3.78
CA LEU A 63 0.04 -5.17 5.03
C LEU A 63 0.87 -4.24 5.94
N VAL A 64 1.76 -3.44 5.36
CA VAL A 64 2.49 -2.43 6.12
C VAL A 64 1.54 -1.38 6.70
N ILE A 65 0.58 -0.87 5.94
CA ILE A 65 -0.45 0.06 6.45
C ILE A 65 -1.23 -0.60 7.60
N LEU A 66 -1.62 -1.87 7.45
CA LEU A 66 -2.30 -2.60 8.52
C LEU A 66 -1.41 -2.69 9.78
N PHE A 67 -0.12 -2.98 9.61
CA PHE A 67 0.84 -3.00 10.71
C PHE A 67 0.94 -1.63 11.42
N LEU A 68 0.91 -0.51 10.68
CA LEU A 68 0.91 0.83 11.29
C LEU A 68 -0.25 1.05 12.25
N SER A 69 -1.36 0.32 12.11
CA SER A 69 -2.50 0.42 13.03
C SER A 69 -2.20 -0.07 14.44
N THR A 70 -1.15 -0.88 14.62
CA THR A 70 -0.72 -1.38 15.93
C THR A 70 0.00 -0.32 16.77
N PHE A 71 0.55 0.72 16.13
CA PHE A 71 1.11 1.87 16.84
C PHE A 71 -0.01 2.69 17.47
N SER A 72 0.20 3.12 18.71
CA SER A 72 -0.78 3.90 19.43
C SER A 72 -1.18 5.15 18.63
N ARG A 73 -2.50 5.45 18.59
CA ARG A 73 -3.07 6.66 17.95
C ARG A 73 -2.48 7.97 18.52
N SER A 74 -1.83 7.89 19.68
CA SER A 74 -1.30 9.02 20.40
C SER A 74 -0.02 9.55 19.76
N ARG A 75 -0.15 10.62 18.99
CA ARG A 75 0.87 11.64 18.74
C ARG A 75 2.07 11.32 17.86
N ASN A 76 2.24 10.16 17.27
CA ASN A 76 3.41 9.99 16.40
C ASN A 76 3.13 10.55 14.99
N LYS A 77 3.49 11.82 14.77
CA LYS A 77 3.38 12.49 13.46
C LYS A 77 4.12 11.72 12.37
N ILE A 78 5.20 11.03 12.74
CA ILE A 78 6.04 10.26 11.82
C ILE A 78 5.27 9.01 11.33
N ILE A 79 4.56 8.30 12.21
CA ILE A 79 3.71 7.17 11.82
C ILE A 79 2.59 7.60 10.88
N ASN A 80 1.96 8.75 11.16
CA ASN A 80 0.95 9.30 10.26
C ASN A 80 1.55 9.67 8.90
N PHE A 81 2.75 10.22 8.87
CA PHE A 81 3.47 10.51 7.62
C PHE A 81 3.77 9.22 6.85
N SER A 82 4.27 8.15 7.51
CA SER A 82 4.45 6.82 6.89
C SER A 82 3.15 6.31 6.27
N PHE A 83 2.03 6.42 6.99
CA PHE A 83 0.71 6.01 6.51
C PHE A 83 0.32 6.72 5.20
N TYR A 84 0.49 8.05 5.14
CA TYR A 84 0.18 8.80 3.92
C TYR A 84 1.14 8.46 2.79
N CYS A 85 2.43 8.28 3.07
CA CYS A 85 3.41 7.87 2.06
C CYS A 85 3.06 6.51 1.47
N PHE A 86 2.76 5.49 2.26
CA PHE A 86 2.37 4.19 1.74
C PHE A 86 1.05 4.24 0.97
N THR A 87 0.07 5.02 1.45
CA THR A 87 -1.22 5.21 0.75
C THR A 87 -1.01 5.84 -0.62
N LEU A 88 -0.27 6.95 -0.71
CA LEU A 88 0.05 7.61 -1.98
C LEU A 88 0.93 6.75 -2.88
N GLY A 89 1.88 6.02 -2.29
CA GLY A 89 2.71 5.06 -3.01
C GLY A 89 1.86 3.98 -3.70
N ILE A 90 0.89 3.38 -3.04
CA ILE A 90 -0.02 2.40 -3.65
C ILE A 90 -0.80 3.04 -4.81
N LEU A 91 -1.38 4.22 -4.60
CA LEU A 91 -2.18 4.90 -5.62
C LEU A 91 -1.35 5.27 -6.86
N LEU A 92 -0.15 5.80 -6.67
CA LEU A 92 0.70 6.25 -7.77
C LEU A 92 1.48 5.11 -8.41
N PHE A 93 2.16 4.26 -7.63
CA PHE A 93 2.97 3.16 -8.15
C PHE A 93 2.10 2.05 -8.72
N SER A 94 1.30 1.40 -7.87
CA SER A 94 0.47 0.27 -8.35
C SER A 94 -0.62 0.75 -9.28
N GLY A 95 -1.22 1.93 -9.03
CA GLY A 95 -2.24 2.52 -9.89
C GLY A 95 -1.71 2.78 -11.30
N SER A 96 -0.52 3.39 -11.46
CA SER A 96 0.09 3.60 -12.78
C SER A 96 0.42 2.30 -13.50
N LEU A 97 0.95 1.29 -12.79
CA LEU A 97 1.26 -0.02 -13.38
C LEU A 97 0.00 -0.77 -13.85
N TYR A 98 -1.13 -0.67 -13.11
CA TYR A 98 -2.41 -1.22 -13.58
C TYR A 98 -2.84 -0.57 -14.90
N LEU A 99 -2.76 0.75 -15.00
CA LEU A 99 -3.11 1.48 -16.22
C LEU A 99 -2.16 1.15 -17.39
N ILE A 100 -0.85 1.04 -17.12
CA ILE A 100 0.16 0.66 -18.12
C ILE A 100 -0.12 -0.76 -18.64
N SER A 101 -0.47 -1.71 -17.78
CA SER A 101 -0.83 -3.07 -18.19
C SER A 101 -2.05 -3.11 -19.09
N LEU A 102 -3.02 -2.24 -18.87
CA LEU A 102 -4.28 -2.19 -19.62
C LEU A 102 -4.23 -1.28 -20.85
N LYS A 103 -3.08 -0.68 -21.19
CA LYS A 103 -2.98 0.35 -22.23
C LYS A 103 -3.63 -0.06 -23.55
N ASN A 104 -3.43 -1.30 -24.00
CA ASN A 104 -3.97 -1.79 -25.28
C ASN A 104 -5.52 -1.94 -25.22
N ILE A 105 -6.06 -2.37 -24.08
CA ILE A 105 -7.50 -2.52 -23.86
C ILE A 105 -8.18 -1.15 -23.78
N LEU A 106 -7.53 -0.19 -23.12
CA LEU A 106 -8.04 1.16 -22.89
C LEU A 106 -7.81 2.08 -24.09
N GLY A 107 -7.08 1.61 -25.13
CA GLY A 107 -6.80 2.40 -26.32
C GLY A 107 -5.81 3.56 -26.08
N PHE A 108 -4.95 3.47 -25.07
CA PHE A 108 -3.93 4.50 -24.84
C PHE A 108 -2.77 4.30 -25.84
N GLU A 109 -2.64 5.20 -26.80
CA GLU A 109 -1.53 5.20 -27.77
C GLU A 109 -0.19 5.51 -27.09
N SER A 110 -0.20 6.26 -26.00
CA SER A 110 1.01 6.64 -25.27
C SER A 110 0.83 6.54 -23.76
N VAL A 111 1.73 5.83 -23.09
CA VAL A 111 1.87 5.80 -21.63
C VAL A 111 2.83 6.87 -21.11
N GLY A 112 3.19 7.86 -21.96
CA GLY A 112 4.22 8.86 -21.65
C GLY A 112 4.01 9.61 -20.35
N VAL A 113 2.76 9.89 -19.99
CA VAL A 113 2.43 10.55 -18.71
C VAL A 113 2.48 9.57 -17.54
N LEU A 114 2.13 8.29 -17.75
CA LEU A 114 2.08 7.27 -16.69
C LEU A 114 3.48 6.78 -16.28
N GLY A 115 4.44 6.79 -17.22
CA GLY A 115 5.82 6.37 -16.96
C GLY A 115 6.47 7.12 -15.78
N PRO A 116 6.48 8.45 -15.76
CA PRO A 116 7.03 9.24 -14.65
C PRO A 116 6.27 9.09 -13.33
N ILE A 117 4.98 8.73 -13.33
CA ILE A 117 4.18 8.57 -12.11
C ILE A 117 4.65 7.38 -11.29
N THR A 118 5.03 6.28 -11.96
CA THR A 118 5.51 5.06 -11.27
C THR A 118 6.74 5.33 -10.38
N PRO A 119 7.84 5.95 -10.86
CA PRO A 119 8.98 6.31 -10.02
C PRO A 119 8.61 7.23 -8.86
N VAL A 120 7.70 8.19 -9.06
CA VAL A 120 7.21 9.07 -7.98
C VAL A 120 6.50 8.24 -6.91
N GLY A 121 5.65 7.29 -7.30
CA GLY A 121 5.02 6.35 -6.36
C GLY A 121 6.04 5.51 -5.60
N GLY A 122 7.10 5.03 -6.28
CA GLY A 122 8.22 4.33 -5.66
C GLY A 122 8.96 5.18 -4.62
N LEU A 123 9.16 6.48 -4.90
CA LEU A 123 9.75 7.42 -3.95
C LEU A 123 8.89 7.54 -2.68
N PHE A 124 7.56 7.59 -2.80
CA PHE A 124 6.68 7.58 -1.64
C PHE A 124 6.83 6.31 -0.80
N PHE A 125 6.99 5.15 -1.41
CA PHE A 125 7.29 3.93 -0.65
C PHE A 125 8.60 4.03 0.12
N ILE A 126 9.68 4.52 -0.51
CA ILE A 126 10.99 4.72 0.13
C ILE A 126 10.86 5.68 1.32
N LEU A 127 10.17 6.81 1.16
CA LEU A 127 9.93 7.78 2.23
C LEU A 127 9.08 7.18 3.35
N GLY A 128 8.09 6.34 3.02
CA GLY A 128 7.27 5.61 3.97
C GLY A 128 8.11 4.68 4.86
N TRP A 129 8.98 3.89 4.25
CA TRP A 129 9.89 2.98 4.98
C TRP A 129 10.92 3.73 5.81
N LEU A 130 11.54 4.79 5.26
CA LEU A 130 12.50 5.62 5.98
C LEU A 130 11.85 6.27 7.21
N SER A 131 10.64 6.81 7.06
CA SER A 131 9.95 7.44 8.18
C SER A 131 9.55 6.43 9.26
N LEU A 132 9.15 5.20 8.88
CA LEU A 132 8.88 4.13 9.84
C LEU A 132 10.15 3.73 10.61
N PHE A 133 11.26 3.59 9.92
CA PHE A 133 12.57 3.33 10.53
C PHE A 133 12.94 4.41 11.56
N LEU A 134 12.82 5.70 11.18
CA LEU A 134 13.10 6.81 12.06
C LEU A 134 12.13 6.91 13.26
N ALA A 135 10.85 6.54 13.06
CA ALA A 135 9.88 6.48 14.14
C ALA A 135 10.30 5.48 15.22
N THR A 136 10.79 4.30 14.79
CA THR A 136 11.22 3.24 15.71
C THR A 136 12.48 3.63 16.50
N LEU A 137 13.41 4.37 15.89
CA LEU A 137 14.62 4.84 16.60
C LEU A 137 14.32 5.92 17.66
N ARG A 138 13.21 6.64 17.51
CA ARG A 138 12.81 7.73 18.43
C ARG A 138 11.87 7.29 19.55
N ASP A 139 11.33 6.10 19.45
CA ASP A 139 10.46 5.51 20.47
C ASP A 139 11.37 4.90 21.58
N LYS A 140 11.73 5.76 22.57
CA LYS A 140 12.48 5.37 23.77
C LYS A 140 11.55 5.19 24.94
#